data_34dd5713901699be78c85af4afa39044
#
_entry.id   34dd5713901699be78c85af4afa39044
#
_cell.length_a   1.000
_cell.length_b   1.000
_cell.length_c   1.000
_cell.angle_alpha   90.00
_cell.angle_beta   90.00
_cell.angle_gamma   90.00
#
_symmetry.space_group_name_H-M   'P 1'
#
loop_
_entity.id
_entity.type
_entity.pdbx_description
1 polymer ?
#
loop_
_entity_poly.entity_id
_entity_poly.type
_entity_poly.pdbx_seq_one_letter_code
_entity_poly.pdbx_strand_id
1 'polypeptide(L)'
;MTIEVQLKTAVYAFTNLVSLIDEAARTERFLSGPKPPRAASMYDLLQTTYMQGDWAYYEKQLLKLRATPKQITRWEFAIEALIAVDAEISKDPILDRQLIWMRANRFKWTEIGKHFGFTRHQARNRYEKVLTRLCNKIKINQKKYCKLNAILYLIS
;
A
#
# COMPACT_ATOMS: atom_id res chain seq x y z
N MET A 1 -17.31 23.52 -16.90
CA MET A 1 -17.11 22.10 -16.43
C MET A 1 -18.27 21.75 -15.53
N THR A 2 -19.10 20.79 -15.92
CA THR A 2 -20.34 20.45 -15.22
C THR A 2 -20.00 19.74 -13.88
N ILE A 3 -20.80 19.97 -12.84
CA ILE A 3 -20.64 19.36 -11.50
C ILE A 3 -20.52 17.83 -11.58
N GLU A 4 -21.25 17.19 -12.48
CA GLU A 4 -21.15 15.75 -12.73
C GLU A 4 -19.76 15.28 -13.18
N VAL A 5 -19.06 16.05 -14.01
CA VAL A 5 -17.70 15.71 -14.48
C VAL A 5 -16.72 15.82 -13.31
N GLN A 6 -16.88 16.82 -12.46
CA GLN A 6 -16.02 16.99 -11.28
C GLN A 6 -16.21 15.86 -10.26
N LEU A 7 -17.46 15.43 -10.03
CA LEU A 7 -17.77 14.30 -9.14
C LEU A 7 -17.20 12.99 -9.69
N LYS A 8 -17.38 12.70 -10.97
CA LYS A 8 -16.80 11.49 -11.61
C LYS A 8 -15.29 11.48 -11.50
N THR A 9 -14.63 12.61 -11.77
CA THR A 9 -13.17 12.73 -11.66
C THR A 9 -12.68 12.54 -10.22
N ALA A 10 -13.40 13.05 -9.23
CA ALA A 10 -13.02 12.89 -7.81
C ALA A 10 -13.17 11.43 -7.35
N VAL A 11 -14.24 10.75 -7.74
CA VAL A 11 -14.47 9.33 -7.44
C VAL A 11 -13.40 8.47 -8.12
N TYR A 12 -13.05 8.77 -9.35
CA TYR A 12 -12.03 8.06 -10.10
C TYR A 12 -10.65 8.20 -9.45
N ALA A 13 -10.26 9.41 -9.06
CA ALA A 13 -8.99 9.65 -8.36
C ALA A 13 -8.91 8.92 -7.02
N PHE A 14 -10.00 8.90 -6.26
CA PHE A 14 -10.10 8.15 -5.00
C PHE A 14 -9.89 6.65 -5.23
N THR A 15 -10.57 6.08 -6.22
CA THR A 15 -10.46 4.65 -6.56
C THR A 15 -9.05 4.29 -7.00
N ASN A 16 -8.42 5.14 -7.82
CA ASN A 16 -7.04 4.94 -8.27
C ASN A 16 -6.04 5.01 -7.11
N LEU A 17 -6.23 5.93 -6.16
CA LEU A 17 -5.39 6.03 -4.97
C LEU A 17 -5.50 4.78 -4.09
N VAL A 18 -6.71 4.29 -3.85
CA VAL A 18 -6.94 3.05 -3.09
C VAL A 18 -6.26 1.87 -3.80
N SER A 19 -6.45 1.75 -5.12
CA SER A 19 -5.82 0.69 -5.92
C SER A 19 -4.29 0.74 -5.88
N LEU A 20 -3.70 1.94 -5.93
CA LEU A 20 -2.25 2.14 -5.83
C LEU A 20 -1.71 1.68 -4.46
N ILE A 21 -2.39 2.04 -3.37
CA ILE A 21 -1.99 1.66 -2.02
C ILE A 21 -2.17 0.15 -1.79
N ASP A 22 -3.26 -0.43 -2.29
CA ASP A 22 -3.50 -1.88 -2.22
C ASP A 22 -2.45 -2.69 -3.00
N GLU A 23 -2.04 -2.20 -4.16
CA GLU A 23 -0.95 -2.79 -4.95
C GLU A 23 0.38 -2.68 -4.21
N ALA A 24 0.65 -1.53 -3.59
CA ALA A 24 1.85 -1.31 -2.80
C ALA A 24 1.96 -2.27 -1.61
N ALA A 25 0.88 -2.48 -0.87
CA ALA A 25 0.85 -3.43 0.24
C ALA A 25 1.11 -4.89 -0.20
N ARG A 26 0.69 -5.26 -1.42
CA ARG A 26 1.04 -6.55 -2.02
C ARG A 26 2.51 -6.61 -2.41
N THR A 27 3.02 -5.55 -3.03
CA THR A 27 4.40 -5.45 -3.49
C THR A 27 5.38 -5.53 -2.31
N GLU A 28 5.07 -4.90 -1.19
CA GLU A 28 5.89 -4.95 0.03
C GLU A 28 6.14 -6.37 0.52
N ARG A 29 5.15 -7.27 0.40
CA ARG A 29 5.31 -8.68 0.77
C ARG A 29 6.36 -9.40 -0.08
N PHE A 30 6.56 -8.96 -1.31
CA PHE A 30 7.60 -9.49 -2.21
C PHE A 30 8.96 -8.83 -1.97
N LEU A 31 8.98 -7.57 -1.48
CA LEU A 31 10.20 -6.86 -1.14
C LEU A 31 10.79 -7.33 0.19
N SER A 32 9.94 -7.69 1.15
CA SER A 32 10.37 -8.12 2.49
C SER A 32 11.19 -9.41 2.49
N GLY A 33 11.23 -10.13 1.37
CA GLY A 33 11.88 -11.42 1.25
C GLY A 33 11.28 -12.51 2.17
N PRO A 34 11.57 -13.77 1.96
CA PRO A 34 11.28 -14.77 2.96
C PRO A 34 12.04 -14.41 4.22
N LYS A 35 11.35 -14.33 5.37
CA LYS A 35 12.03 -14.20 6.66
C LYS A 35 13.10 -15.28 6.71
N PRO A 36 14.36 -14.95 7.05
CA PRO A 36 15.38 -15.97 7.17
C PRO A 36 14.80 -17.06 8.08
N PRO A 37 14.91 -18.35 7.70
CA PRO A 37 14.44 -19.41 8.55
C PRO A 37 15.06 -19.18 9.93
N ARG A 38 14.23 -19.22 10.98
CA ARG A 38 14.73 -19.23 12.37
C ARG A 38 15.88 -20.21 12.38
N ALA A 39 17.05 -19.78 12.83
CA ALA A 39 18.32 -20.48 12.80
C ALA A 39 18.13 -21.99 12.57
N ALA A 40 18.30 -22.40 11.31
CA ALA A 40 18.03 -23.77 10.93
C ALA A 40 18.89 -24.64 11.83
N SER A 41 18.29 -25.60 12.48
CA SER A 41 19.01 -26.62 13.21
C SER A 41 20.09 -27.18 12.28
N MET A 42 21.25 -27.52 12.81
CA MET A 42 22.31 -28.20 12.03
C MET A 42 21.75 -29.39 11.22
N TYR A 43 20.65 -29.96 11.68
CA TYR A 43 19.90 -31.02 11.02
C TYR A 43 19.16 -30.53 9.76
N ASP A 44 18.59 -29.34 9.79
CA ASP A 44 17.88 -28.71 8.61
C ASP A 44 18.90 -28.30 7.54
N LEU A 45 20.12 -27.88 7.97
CA LEU A 45 21.21 -27.57 7.05
C LEU A 45 21.74 -28.85 6.36
N LEU A 46 21.84 -29.97 7.06
CA LEU A 46 22.25 -31.24 6.49
C LEU A 46 21.17 -31.78 5.52
N GLN A 47 19.90 -31.69 5.87
CA GLN A 47 18.81 -32.12 4.99
C GLN A 47 18.74 -31.27 3.70
N THR A 48 18.93 -29.95 3.78
CA THR A 48 18.99 -29.09 2.59
C THR A 48 20.21 -29.40 1.72
N THR A 49 21.32 -29.84 2.28
CA THR A 49 22.53 -30.24 1.50
C THR A 49 22.29 -31.52 0.71
N TYR A 50 21.50 -32.47 1.24
CA TYR A 50 21.16 -33.73 0.57
C TYR A 50 20.06 -33.58 -0.49
N MET A 51 19.26 -32.52 -0.44
CA MET A 51 18.18 -32.23 -1.40
C MET A 51 18.63 -31.29 -2.54
N GLN A 52 19.88 -31.37 -2.98
CA GLN A 52 20.43 -30.49 -4.02
C GLN A 52 19.68 -30.53 -5.37
N GLY A 53 18.80 -31.52 -5.59
CA GLY A 53 17.95 -31.57 -6.79
C GLY A 53 16.82 -30.51 -6.82
N ASP A 54 16.39 -30.01 -5.69
CA ASP A 54 15.23 -29.09 -5.60
C ASP A 54 15.59 -27.61 -5.60
N TRP A 55 16.86 -27.24 -5.55
CA TRP A 55 17.29 -25.83 -5.53
C TRP A 55 16.81 -25.06 -6.76
N ALA A 56 16.81 -25.67 -7.94
CA ALA A 56 16.30 -25.05 -9.16
C ALA A 56 14.80 -24.77 -9.09
N TYR A 57 14.03 -25.55 -8.33
CA TYR A 57 12.61 -25.34 -8.09
C TYR A 57 12.38 -24.16 -7.13
N TYR A 58 13.16 -24.09 -6.04
CA TYR A 58 13.08 -22.97 -5.08
C TYR A 58 13.59 -21.67 -5.68
N GLU A 59 14.66 -21.67 -6.48
CA GLU A 59 15.10 -20.48 -7.22
C GLU A 59 14.04 -19.98 -8.20
N LYS A 60 13.37 -20.87 -8.92
CA LYS A 60 12.24 -20.49 -9.79
C LYS A 60 11.08 -19.89 -9.01
N GLN A 61 10.78 -20.37 -7.84
CA GLN A 61 9.73 -19.78 -6.97
C GLN A 61 10.17 -18.43 -6.38
N LEU A 62 11.40 -18.30 -5.93
CA LEU A 62 11.96 -17.02 -5.45
C LEU A 62 11.99 -15.97 -6.56
N LEU A 63 12.33 -16.36 -7.79
CA LEU A 63 12.31 -15.45 -8.94
C LEU A 63 10.89 -15.01 -9.31
N LYS A 64 9.88 -15.87 -9.15
CA LYS A 64 8.47 -15.53 -9.36
C LYS A 64 7.91 -14.60 -8.29
N LEU A 65 8.50 -14.57 -7.09
CA LEU A 65 8.07 -13.74 -5.97
C LEU A 65 8.76 -12.37 -5.92
N ARG A 66 9.67 -12.08 -6.85
CA ARG A 66 10.31 -10.75 -6.92
C ARG A 66 9.36 -9.73 -7.54
N ALA A 67 9.30 -8.58 -6.89
CA ALA A 67 8.56 -7.45 -7.45
C ALA A 67 9.20 -6.98 -8.76
N THR A 68 8.38 -6.69 -9.75
CA THR A 68 8.86 -6.09 -11.01
C THR A 68 9.28 -4.63 -10.79
N PRO A 69 10.20 -4.06 -11.61
CA PRO A 69 10.58 -2.66 -11.51
C PRO A 69 9.38 -1.71 -11.54
N LYS A 70 8.36 -1.99 -12.35
CA LYS A 70 7.13 -1.21 -12.42
C LYS A 70 6.36 -1.25 -11.09
N GLN A 71 6.28 -2.40 -10.44
CA GLN A 71 5.62 -2.53 -9.13
C GLN A 71 6.41 -1.78 -8.05
N ILE A 72 7.74 -1.80 -8.09
CA ILE A 72 8.59 -1.06 -7.15
C ILE A 72 8.35 0.44 -7.30
N THR A 73 8.35 0.97 -8.53
CA THR A 73 8.07 2.38 -8.79
C THR A 73 6.68 2.79 -8.30
N ARG A 74 5.66 1.96 -8.51
CA ARG A 74 4.30 2.22 -8.01
C ARG A 74 4.22 2.13 -6.48
N TRP A 75 4.99 1.25 -5.87
CA TRP A 75 5.14 1.16 -4.42
C TRP A 75 5.75 2.46 -3.84
N GLU A 76 6.82 2.99 -4.48
CA GLU A 76 7.43 4.26 -4.09
C GLU A 76 6.42 5.42 -4.14
N PHE A 77 5.61 5.49 -5.20
CA PHE A 77 4.54 6.50 -5.30
C PHE A 77 3.45 6.35 -4.22
N ALA A 78 3.11 5.13 -3.84
CA ALA A 78 2.18 4.91 -2.74
C ALA A 78 2.76 5.37 -1.39
N ILE A 79 4.05 5.12 -1.15
CA ILE A 79 4.75 5.63 0.05
C ILE A 79 4.80 7.16 0.04
N GLU A 80 5.11 7.79 -1.10
CA GLU A 80 5.08 9.25 -1.24
C GLU A 80 3.68 9.81 -0.92
N ALA A 81 2.62 9.16 -1.40
CA ALA A 81 1.25 9.54 -1.07
C ALA A 81 0.94 9.40 0.42
N LEU A 82 1.41 8.34 1.08
CA LEU A 82 1.25 8.18 2.54
C LEU A 82 2.03 9.24 3.33
N ILE A 83 3.24 9.59 2.90
CA ILE A 83 4.03 10.67 3.52
C ILE A 83 3.32 12.03 3.39
N ALA A 84 2.58 12.24 2.31
CA ALA A 84 1.79 13.46 2.10
C ALA A 84 0.61 13.61 3.08
N VAL A 85 0.24 12.55 3.82
CA VAL A 85 -0.68 12.63 4.95
C VAL A 85 0.06 13.26 6.12
N ASP A 86 -0.08 14.55 6.30
CA ASP A 86 0.57 15.37 7.33
C ASP A 86 -0.45 16.09 8.22
N ALA A 87 0.05 17.01 9.06
CA ALA A 87 -0.78 17.78 9.98
C ALA A 87 -1.84 18.67 9.32
N GLU A 88 -1.69 18.99 8.01
CA GLU A 88 -2.71 19.73 7.26
C GLU A 88 -3.94 18.85 6.95
N ILE A 89 -3.72 17.56 6.76
CA ILE A 89 -4.79 16.59 6.44
C ILE A 89 -5.45 16.07 7.72
N SER A 90 -4.64 15.77 8.73
CA SER A 90 -5.10 15.10 9.95
C SER A 90 -4.45 15.61 11.20
N LYS A 91 -5.18 15.52 12.33
CA LYS A 91 -4.64 15.81 13.68
C LYS A 91 -3.58 14.79 14.09
N ASP A 92 -3.75 13.52 13.68
CA ASP A 92 -2.85 12.41 14.01
C ASP A 92 -2.38 11.69 12.74
N PRO A 93 -1.40 12.28 12.01
CA PRO A 93 -0.97 11.75 10.71
C PRO A 93 -0.40 10.32 10.79
N ILE A 94 0.31 9.99 11.87
CA ILE A 94 0.91 8.67 12.07
C ILE A 94 -0.16 7.60 12.17
N LEU A 95 -1.17 7.83 12.99
CA LEU A 95 -2.30 6.93 13.17
C LEU A 95 -3.05 6.72 11.84
N ASP A 96 -3.28 7.79 11.10
CA ASP A 96 -4.02 7.71 9.84
C ASP A 96 -3.23 6.97 8.75
N ARG A 97 -1.91 7.15 8.67
CA ARG A 97 -1.04 6.35 7.80
C ARG A 97 -1.11 4.86 8.14
N GLN A 98 -1.03 4.53 9.44
CA GLN A 98 -1.15 3.15 9.92
C GLN A 98 -2.52 2.56 9.59
N LEU A 99 -3.59 3.32 9.79
CA LEU A 99 -4.97 2.91 9.49
C LEU A 99 -5.12 2.60 7.99
N ILE A 100 -4.63 3.47 7.11
CA ILE A 100 -4.66 3.27 5.66
C ILE A 100 -3.86 2.02 5.30
N TRP A 101 -2.67 1.84 5.87
CA TRP A 101 -1.80 0.70 5.58
C TRP A 101 -2.37 -0.63 6.09
N MET A 102 -2.97 -0.66 7.28
CA MET A 102 -3.68 -1.84 7.77
C MET A 102 -4.82 -2.22 6.84
N ARG A 103 -5.58 -1.25 6.34
CA ARG A 103 -6.68 -1.52 5.41
C ARG A 103 -6.17 -2.09 4.07
N ALA A 104 -5.08 -1.55 3.52
CA ALA A 104 -4.42 -2.07 2.32
C ALA A 104 -3.92 -3.51 2.50
N ASN A 105 -3.48 -3.85 3.71
CA ASN A 105 -3.14 -5.23 4.10
C ASN A 105 -4.36 -6.13 4.38
N ARG A 106 -5.57 -5.67 4.05
CA ARG A 106 -6.83 -6.41 4.13
C ARG A 106 -7.32 -6.73 5.53
N PHE A 107 -6.85 -6.03 6.57
CA PHE A 107 -7.43 -6.16 7.91
C PHE A 107 -8.91 -5.75 7.89
N LYS A 108 -9.72 -6.44 8.69
CA LYS A 108 -11.14 -6.13 8.83
C LYS A 108 -11.33 -4.82 9.60
N TRP A 109 -12.38 -4.08 9.29
CA TRP A 109 -12.69 -2.83 9.99
C TRP A 109 -12.88 -2.99 11.50
N THR A 110 -13.34 -4.16 11.94
CA THR A 110 -13.47 -4.51 13.35
C THR A 110 -12.12 -4.67 14.04
N GLU A 111 -11.13 -5.23 13.35
CA GLU A 111 -9.76 -5.42 13.86
C GLU A 111 -9.03 -4.06 13.93
N ILE A 112 -9.15 -3.26 12.86
CA ILE A 112 -8.62 -1.89 12.81
C ILE A 112 -9.23 -1.04 13.93
N GLY A 113 -10.55 -1.11 14.12
CA GLY A 113 -11.23 -0.38 15.18
C GLY A 113 -10.73 -0.78 16.56
N LYS A 114 -10.58 -2.08 16.84
CA LYS A 114 -10.02 -2.58 18.11
C LYS A 114 -8.58 -2.09 18.35
N HIS A 115 -7.75 -2.10 17.30
CA HIS A 115 -6.35 -1.68 17.40
C HIS A 115 -6.19 -0.21 17.80
N PHE A 116 -7.03 0.66 17.27
CA PHE A 116 -6.97 2.11 17.53
C PHE A 116 -7.98 2.63 18.56
N GLY A 117 -8.79 1.75 19.15
CA GLY A 117 -9.84 2.15 20.09
C GLY A 117 -11.05 2.83 19.43
N PHE A 118 -11.30 2.57 18.15
CA PHE A 118 -12.43 3.11 17.40
C PHE A 118 -13.53 2.06 17.18
N THR A 119 -14.76 2.54 16.98
CA THR A 119 -15.80 1.68 16.43
C THR A 119 -15.50 1.39 14.95
N ARG A 120 -16.03 0.28 14.43
CA ARG A 120 -15.93 -0.08 13.01
C ARG A 120 -16.32 1.08 12.08
N HIS A 121 -17.39 1.79 12.44
CA HIS A 121 -17.92 2.88 11.65
C HIS A 121 -17.03 4.13 11.69
N GLN A 122 -16.50 4.46 12.87
CA GLN A 122 -15.56 5.57 13.04
C GLN A 122 -14.26 5.33 12.24
N ALA A 123 -13.70 4.11 12.29
CA ALA A 123 -12.51 3.75 11.55
C ALA A 123 -12.71 3.92 10.03
N ARG A 124 -13.85 3.44 9.50
CA ARG A 124 -14.19 3.59 8.10
C ARG A 124 -14.39 5.05 7.70
N ASN A 125 -15.15 5.81 8.45
CA ASN A 125 -15.40 7.23 8.16
C ASN A 125 -14.09 8.05 8.21
N ARG A 126 -13.20 7.74 9.16
CA ARG A 126 -11.89 8.39 9.26
C ARG A 126 -11.03 8.09 8.03
N TYR A 127 -10.96 6.84 7.61
CA TYR A 127 -10.28 6.42 6.40
C TYR A 127 -10.76 7.16 5.15
N GLU A 128 -12.07 7.20 4.92
CA GLU A 128 -12.67 7.86 3.77
C GLU A 128 -12.37 9.38 3.78
N LYS A 129 -12.49 10.03 4.93
CA LYS A 129 -12.16 11.46 5.10
C LYS A 129 -10.72 11.78 4.79
N VAL A 130 -9.79 10.97 5.30
CA VAL A 130 -8.34 11.20 5.11
C VAL A 130 -7.97 11.01 3.65
N LEU A 131 -8.44 9.97 2.99
CA LEU A 131 -8.16 9.73 1.57
C LEU A 131 -8.77 10.82 0.68
N THR A 132 -9.98 11.28 0.96
CA THR A 132 -10.59 12.38 0.21
C THR A 132 -9.77 13.67 0.33
N ARG A 133 -9.33 14.01 1.54
CA ARG A 133 -8.45 15.17 1.77
C ARG A 133 -7.11 15.03 1.07
N LEU A 134 -6.55 13.83 1.08
CA LEU A 134 -5.29 13.52 0.39
C LEU A 134 -5.43 13.70 -1.13
N CYS A 135 -6.49 13.19 -1.74
CA CYS A 135 -6.78 13.40 -3.16
C CYS A 135 -6.86 14.90 -3.49
N ASN A 136 -7.57 15.67 -2.67
CA ASN A 136 -7.69 17.12 -2.86
C ASN A 136 -6.34 17.83 -2.73
N LYS A 137 -5.52 17.45 -1.74
CA LYS A 137 -4.16 18.01 -1.55
C LYS A 137 -3.27 17.73 -2.76
N ILE A 138 -3.27 16.51 -3.28
CA ILE A 138 -2.51 16.13 -4.48
C ILE A 138 -2.98 16.94 -5.69
N LYS A 139 -4.30 17.12 -5.83
CA LYS A 139 -4.89 17.92 -6.93
C LYS A 139 -4.49 19.40 -6.85
N ILE A 140 -4.50 20.01 -5.67
CA ILE A 140 -4.15 21.42 -5.47
C ILE A 140 -2.65 21.63 -5.71
N ASN A 141 -1.80 20.76 -5.20
CA ASN A 141 -0.34 20.88 -5.27
C ASN A 141 0.26 20.11 -6.47
N GLN A 142 -0.28 20.32 -7.67
CA GLN A 142 0.12 19.61 -8.89
C GLN A 142 1.62 19.66 -9.19
N LYS A 143 2.29 20.79 -8.91
CA LYS A 143 3.74 20.95 -9.14
C LYS A 143 4.56 20.02 -8.24
N LYS A 144 4.17 19.89 -6.97
CA LYS A 144 4.88 19.04 -5.98
C LYS A 144 4.63 17.57 -6.22
N TYR A 145 3.39 17.20 -6.57
CA TYR A 145 2.95 15.81 -6.75
C TYR A 145 2.67 15.48 -8.23
N CYS A 146 3.48 16.02 -9.15
CA CYS A 146 3.26 15.88 -10.60
C CYS A 146 3.08 14.41 -11.04
N LYS A 147 3.95 13.51 -10.58
CA LYS A 147 3.90 12.09 -10.93
C LYS A 147 2.70 11.38 -10.32
N LEU A 148 2.38 11.65 -9.05
CA LEU A 148 1.18 11.12 -8.38
C LEU A 148 -0.09 11.62 -9.05
N ASN A 149 -0.13 12.90 -9.39
CA ASN A 149 -1.28 13.49 -10.06
C ASN A 149 -1.50 12.86 -11.45
N ALA A 150 -0.45 12.58 -12.19
CA ALA A 150 -0.51 11.85 -13.44
C ALA A 150 -1.13 10.46 -13.28
N ILE A 151 -0.73 9.69 -12.25
CA ILE A 151 -1.28 8.36 -11.98
C ILE A 151 -2.74 8.41 -11.56
N LEU A 152 -3.14 9.42 -10.77
CA LEU A 152 -4.49 9.50 -10.22
C LEU A 152 -5.52 10.08 -11.20
N TYR A 153 -5.12 11.02 -12.04
CA TYR A 153 -6.03 11.81 -12.89
C TYR A 153 -5.86 11.61 -14.40
N LEU A 154 -4.74 11.02 -14.86
CA LEU A 154 -4.62 10.63 -16.26
C LEU A 154 -5.48 9.38 -16.51
N ILE A 155 -6.55 9.60 -17.22
CA ILE A 155 -7.36 8.53 -17.83
C ILE A 155 -6.53 7.98 -19.00
N SER A 156 -6.12 6.73 -18.90
CA SER A 156 -5.52 5.99 -20.02
C SER A 156 -6.56 5.74 -21.09
#